data_170c703599712f3ad00e2d7d75219dda
#
_entry.id   170c703599712f3ad00e2d7d75219dda
#
_cell.length_a   1.000
_cell.length_b   1.000
_cell.length_c   1.000
_cell.angle_alpha   90.00
_cell.angle_beta   90.00
_cell.angle_gamma   90.00
#
_symmetry.space_group_name_H-M   'P 1'
#
loop_
_entity.id
_entity.type
_entity.pdbx_description
1 polymer ?
#
loop_
_entity_poly.entity_id
_entity_poly.type
_entity_poly.pdbx_seq_one_letter_code
_entity_poly.pdbx_strand_id
1 'polypeptide(L)'
;MSAQQDHSNIQETIDEFYAIISGRKGEERDWDTFRSLFLSGNSILNPVKFNAEKEPVSKPLNVDSYIHGLKSFLLANDFYEYGLNYEISVFGHIAQVYSEYEAKRSKEDLDIIKRGINLVLLTYDGAMWRIHSMLWQDR
;
A
#
# COMPACT_ATOMS: atom_id res chain seq x y z
N MET A 1 -23.21 -6.98 -5.02
CA MET A 1 -22.30 -7.92 -4.36
C MET A 1 -22.63 -8.06 -2.89
N SER A 2 -22.34 -9.22 -2.31
CA SER A 2 -22.48 -9.41 -0.86
C SER A 2 -21.37 -8.67 -0.12
N ALA A 3 -21.59 -8.41 1.16
CA ALA A 3 -20.56 -7.82 2.03
C ALA A 3 -19.29 -8.66 2.04
N GLN A 4 -19.41 -9.99 2.07
CA GLN A 4 -18.28 -10.90 2.02
C GLN A 4 -17.50 -10.79 0.72
N GLN A 5 -18.19 -10.63 -0.42
CA GLN A 5 -17.53 -10.44 -1.71
C GLN A 5 -16.81 -9.09 -1.77
N ASP A 6 -17.40 -8.03 -1.23
CA ASP A 6 -16.73 -6.72 -1.15
C ASP A 6 -15.45 -6.78 -0.32
N HIS A 7 -15.49 -7.44 0.85
CA HIS A 7 -14.32 -7.61 1.69
C HIS A 7 -13.21 -8.38 0.97
N SER A 8 -13.56 -9.45 0.27
CA SER A 8 -12.61 -10.26 -0.49
C SER A 8 -11.96 -9.44 -1.62
N ASN A 9 -12.76 -8.69 -2.37
CA ASN A 9 -12.26 -7.88 -3.49
C ASN A 9 -11.39 -6.72 -3.01
N ILE A 10 -11.74 -6.10 -1.90
CA ILE A 10 -10.94 -5.04 -1.28
C ILE A 10 -9.59 -5.60 -0.82
N GLN A 11 -9.59 -6.75 -0.17
CA GLN A 11 -8.36 -7.40 0.26
C GLN A 11 -7.46 -7.75 -0.92
N GLU A 12 -8.03 -8.23 -2.03
CA GLU A 12 -7.28 -8.52 -3.25
C GLU A 12 -6.58 -7.28 -3.79
N THR A 13 -7.22 -6.12 -3.78
CA THR A 13 -6.60 -4.86 -4.22
C THR A 13 -5.37 -4.54 -3.36
N ILE A 14 -5.48 -4.69 -2.06
CA ILE A 14 -4.37 -4.39 -1.14
C ILE A 14 -3.26 -5.43 -1.25
N ASP A 15 -3.61 -6.71 -1.36
CA ASP A 15 -2.63 -7.77 -1.55
C ASP A 15 -1.84 -7.57 -2.85
N GLU A 16 -2.51 -7.15 -3.92
CA GLU A 16 -1.87 -6.84 -5.19
C GLU A 16 -0.90 -5.67 -5.07
N PHE A 17 -1.26 -4.64 -4.30
CA PHE A 17 -0.37 -3.53 -3.99
C PHE A 17 0.94 -4.05 -3.39
N TYR A 18 0.86 -4.89 -2.35
CA TYR A 18 2.04 -5.45 -1.70
C TYR A 18 2.83 -6.36 -2.65
N ALA A 19 2.14 -7.18 -3.43
CA ALA A 19 2.79 -8.13 -4.34
C ALA A 19 3.60 -7.43 -5.42
N ILE A 20 3.07 -6.35 -6.01
CA ILE A 20 3.75 -5.64 -7.10
C ILE A 20 5.05 -4.99 -6.63
N ILE A 21 5.06 -4.39 -5.44
CA ILE A 21 6.27 -3.72 -4.93
C ILE A 21 7.30 -4.71 -4.39
N SER A 22 6.93 -5.96 -4.20
CA SER A 22 7.82 -7.01 -3.68
C SER A 22 8.63 -7.67 -4.78
N GLY A 23 9.87 -8.03 -4.47
CA GLY A 23 10.73 -8.73 -5.41
C GLY A 23 12.19 -8.57 -5.10
N ARG A 24 13.02 -9.09 -6.01
CA ARG A 24 14.47 -8.99 -5.91
C ARG A 24 14.96 -7.59 -6.30
N LYS A 25 16.14 -7.28 -5.81
CA LYS A 25 16.86 -6.06 -6.18
C LYS A 25 16.93 -5.91 -7.69
N GLY A 26 16.45 -4.77 -8.22
CA GLY A 26 16.49 -4.46 -9.63
C GLY A 26 15.47 -5.20 -10.49
N GLU A 27 14.67 -6.09 -9.91
CA GLU A 27 13.60 -6.78 -10.63
C GLU A 27 12.56 -5.76 -11.12
N GLU A 28 12.14 -5.91 -12.37
CA GLU A 28 11.13 -5.03 -12.96
C GLU A 28 9.77 -5.27 -12.29
N ARG A 29 9.10 -4.20 -11.90
CA ARG A 29 7.75 -4.24 -11.32
C ARG A 29 6.73 -3.83 -12.36
N ASP A 30 5.53 -4.36 -12.25
CA ASP A 30 4.40 -4.03 -13.12
C ASP A 30 3.74 -2.71 -12.66
N TRP A 31 4.38 -1.60 -13.00
CA TRP A 31 3.88 -0.29 -12.58
C TRP A 31 2.57 0.10 -13.26
N ASP A 32 2.27 -0.43 -14.44
CA ASP A 32 0.98 -0.16 -15.08
C ASP A 32 -0.17 -0.78 -14.29
N THR A 33 -0.02 -2.04 -13.85
CA THR A 33 -1.01 -2.67 -12.97
C THR A 33 -1.07 -1.95 -11.63
N PHE A 34 0.08 -1.53 -11.08
CA PHE A 34 0.13 -0.77 -9.84
C PHE A 34 -0.71 0.50 -9.94
N ARG A 35 -0.53 1.28 -11.00
CA ARG A 35 -1.31 2.50 -11.23
C ARG A 35 -2.81 2.22 -11.33
N SER A 36 -3.19 1.08 -11.90
CA SER A 36 -4.60 0.70 -12.06
C SER A 36 -5.29 0.39 -10.74
N LEU A 37 -4.54 0.14 -9.66
CA LEU A 37 -5.12 -0.09 -8.33
C LEU A 37 -5.68 1.19 -7.71
N PHE A 38 -5.30 2.36 -8.22
CA PHE A 38 -5.69 3.65 -7.69
C PHE A 38 -6.85 4.27 -8.47
N LEU A 39 -7.67 5.05 -7.79
CA LEU A 39 -8.81 5.72 -8.41
C LEU A 39 -8.37 6.67 -9.51
N SER A 40 -7.25 7.37 -9.31
CA SER A 40 -6.62 8.22 -10.32
C SER A 40 -5.16 8.44 -9.97
N GLY A 41 -4.39 9.03 -10.92
CA GLY A 41 -3.00 9.42 -10.66
C GLY A 41 -2.86 10.45 -9.54
N ASN A 42 -3.95 11.13 -9.18
CA ASN A 42 -3.99 12.13 -8.10
C ASN A 42 -4.35 11.53 -6.73
N SER A 43 -4.57 10.22 -6.65
CA SER A 43 -4.73 9.55 -5.37
C SER A 43 -3.51 9.83 -4.50
N ILE A 44 -3.74 10.02 -3.20
CA ILE A 44 -2.71 10.50 -2.28
C ILE A 44 -2.10 9.33 -1.51
N LEU A 45 -0.76 9.26 -1.52
CA LEU A 45 0.02 8.34 -0.70
C LEU A 45 0.85 9.19 0.25
N ASN A 46 0.58 9.08 1.54
CA ASN A 46 1.17 9.98 2.54
C ASN A 46 1.87 9.20 3.66
N PRO A 47 3.22 9.16 3.64
CA PRO A 47 3.96 8.64 4.79
C PRO A 47 3.95 9.67 5.92
N VAL A 48 3.76 9.22 7.15
CA VAL A 48 3.83 10.08 8.33
C VAL A 48 5.10 9.74 9.10
N LYS A 49 5.94 10.75 9.30
CA LYS A 49 7.17 10.65 10.09
C LYS A 49 7.15 11.75 11.14
N PHE A 50 8.04 11.66 12.11
CA PHE A 50 8.16 12.67 13.17
C PHE A 50 9.54 13.30 13.10
N ASN A 51 9.59 14.62 13.24
CA ASN A 51 10.85 15.36 13.28
C ASN A 51 11.50 15.24 14.68
N ALA A 52 12.62 15.94 14.87
CA ALA A 52 13.37 15.91 16.13
C ALA A 52 12.57 16.46 17.33
N GLU A 53 11.61 17.36 17.08
CA GLU A 53 10.71 17.92 18.09
C GLU A 53 9.45 17.06 18.30
N LYS A 54 9.40 15.86 17.71
CA LYS A 54 8.26 14.92 17.78
C LYS A 54 6.97 15.47 17.16
N GLU A 55 7.10 16.35 16.21
CA GLU A 55 5.97 16.85 15.44
C GLU A 55 5.78 15.98 14.20
N PRO A 56 4.53 15.67 13.81
CA PRO A 56 4.28 14.88 12.60
C PRO A 56 4.63 15.70 11.36
N VAL A 57 5.35 15.06 10.43
CA VAL A 57 5.67 15.64 9.13
C VAL A 57 4.89 14.89 8.08
N SER A 58 4.05 15.61 7.35
CA SER A 58 3.24 15.06 6.28
C SER A 58 3.84 15.44 4.93
N LYS A 59 3.98 14.45 4.04
CA LYS A 59 4.48 14.70 2.68
C LYS A 59 3.62 13.91 1.70
N PRO A 60 2.45 14.46 1.32
CA PRO A 60 1.57 13.76 0.40
C PRO A 60 2.22 13.62 -0.98
N LEU A 61 2.13 12.43 -1.54
CA LEU A 61 2.65 12.09 -2.85
C LEU A 61 1.49 11.66 -3.75
N ASN A 62 1.56 11.98 -5.03
CA ASN A 62 0.69 11.34 -6.01
C ASN A 62 1.28 9.97 -6.38
N VAL A 63 0.55 9.20 -7.20
CA VAL A 63 0.96 7.83 -7.53
C VAL A 63 2.33 7.80 -8.21
N ASP A 64 2.57 8.65 -9.21
CA ASP A 64 3.84 8.66 -9.94
C ASP A 64 5.01 9.13 -9.08
N SER A 65 4.81 10.11 -8.21
CA SER A 65 5.84 10.54 -7.26
C SER A 65 6.22 9.42 -6.28
N TYR A 66 5.23 8.68 -5.82
CA TYR A 66 5.47 7.51 -4.95
C TYR A 66 6.30 6.46 -5.69
N ILE A 67 5.90 6.12 -6.92
CA ILE A 67 6.63 5.14 -7.74
C ILE A 67 8.08 5.60 -7.94
N HIS A 68 8.28 6.87 -8.30
CA HIS A 68 9.61 7.43 -8.57
C HIS A 68 10.52 7.28 -7.34
N GLY A 69 10.03 7.64 -6.18
CA GLY A 69 10.80 7.50 -4.94
C GLY A 69 11.09 6.05 -4.58
N LEU A 70 10.11 5.18 -4.74
CA LEU A 70 10.26 3.76 -4.41
C LEU A 70 11.22 3.04 -5.36
N LYS A 71 11.24 3.41 -6.65
CA LYS A 71 12.13 2.79 -7.65
C LYS A 71 13.59 2.81 -7.23
N SER A 72 14.08 3.92 -6.71
CA SER A 72 15.47 4.02 -6.27
C SER A 72 15.81 3.00 -5.19
N PHE A 73 14.92 2.83 -4.23
CA PHE A 73 15.08 1.86 -3.17
C PHE A 73 15.04 0.43 -3.71
N LEU A 74 14.10 0.13 -4.61
CA LEU A 74 13.92 -1.22 -5.16
C LEU A 74 15.03 -1.63 -6.13
N LEU A 75 15.72 -0.68 -6.75
CA LEU A 75 16.91 -0.95 -7.57
C LEU A 75 18.09 -1.40 -6.72
N ALA A 76 18.14 -0.97 -5.47
CA ALA A 76 19.27 -1.21 -4.57
C ALA A 76 19.03 -2.30 -3.54
N ASN A 77 17.79 -2.77 -3.37
CA ASN A 77 17.43 -3.68 -2.27
C ASN A 77 16.46 -4.77 -2.69
N ASP A 78 16.68 -5.98 -2.19
CA ASP A 78 15.64 -6.99 -2.15
C ASP A 78 14.59 -6.55 -1.15
N PHE A 79 13.31 -6.72 -1.47
CA PHE A 79 12.23 -6.19 -0.63
C PHE A 79 10.96 -7.03 -0.81
N TYR A 80 10.41 -7.52 0.31
CA TYR A 80 9.19 -8.32 0.31
C TYR A 80 8.27 -7.79 1.41
N GLU A 81 7.18 -7.15 1.01
CA GLU A 81 6.19 -6.59 1.92
C GLU A 81 4.87 -7.34 1.77
N TYR A 82 4.20 -7.58 2.87
CA TYR A 82 2.94 -8.32 2.88
C TYR A 82 2.07 -7.90 4.07
N GLY A 83 0.77 -8.08 3.90
CA GLY A 83 -0.18 -7.81 4.96
C GLY A 83 -0.22 -8.94 5.97
N LEU A 84 -0.36 -8.57 7.24
CA LEU A 84 -0.53 -9.51 8.35
C LEU A 84 -1.97 -9.63 8.78
N ASN A 85 -2.69 -8.52 8.77
CA ASN A 85 -4.07 -8.44 9.25
C ASN A 85 -4.77 -7.28 8.56
N TYR A 86 -6.05 -7.50 8.24
CA TYR A 86 -6.90 -6.49 7.60
C TYR A 86 -8.18 -6.33 8.39
N GLU A 87 -8.49 -5.10 8.77
CA GLU A 87 -9.79 -4.74 9.31
C GLU A 87 -10.49 -3.87 8.27
N ILE A 88 -11.58 -4.37 7.71
CA ILE A 88 -12.27 -3.77 6.56
C ILE A 88 -13.66 -3.32 6.98
N SER A 89 -13.99 -2.06 6.70
CA SER A 89 -15.33 -1.51 6.89
C SER A 89 -15.83 -0.92 5.57
N VAL A 90 -17.04 -1.27 5.19
CA VAL A 90 -17.65 -0.87 3.91
C VAL A 90 -18.97 -0.17 4.16
N PHE A 91 -19.20 0.94 3.46
CA PHE A 91 -20.49 1.60 3.39
C PHE A 91 -20.77 1.98 1.93
N GLY A 92 -21.72 1.28 1.29
CA GLY A 92 -22.02 1.53 -0.11
C GLY A 92 -20.80 1.35 -1.01
N HIS A 93 -20.38 2.40 -1.66
CA HIS A 93 -19.25 2.41 -2.59
C HIS A 93 -17.96 2.97 -1.98
N ILE A 94 -17.90 3.10 -0.66
CA ILE A 94 -16.67 3.51 0.02
C ILE A 94 -16.27 2.50 1.06
N ALA A 95 -14.96 2.40 1.29
CA ALA A 95 -14.42 1.48 2.28
C ALA A 95 -13.19 2.08 2.96
N GLN A 96 -12.94 1.61 4.18
CA GLN A 96 -11.68 1.87 4.88
C GLN A 96 -11.07 0.55 5.30
N VAL A 97 -9.74 0.50 5.28
CA VAL A 97 -8.98 -0.69 5.69
C VAL A 97 -7.85 -0.28 6.63
N TYR A 98 -7.80 -0.95 7.75
CA TYR A 98 -6.64 -0.94 8.64
C TYR A 98 -5.79 -2.14 8.24
N SER A 99 -4.65 -1.90 7.59
CA SER A 99 -3.77 -2.96 7.08
C SER A 99 -2.46 -2.96 7.84
N GLU A 100 -2.26 -3.98 8.66
CA GLU A 100 -1.01 -4.23 9.35
C GLU A 100 -0.06 -4.94 8.39
N TYR A 101 1.18 -4.46 8.28
CA TYR A 101 2.15 -5.01 7.34
C TYR A 101 3.51 -5.21 7.99
N GLU A 102 4.31 -6.07 7.36
CA GLU A 102 5.74 -6.17 7.64
C GLU A 102 6.50 -6.43 6.35
N ALA A 103 7.79 -6.13 6.36
CA ALA A 103 8.66 -6.34 5.21
C ALA A 103 9.95 -7.04 5.60
N LYS A 104 10.47 -7.84 4.67
CA LYS A 104 11.72 -8.61 4.81
C LYS A 104 12.57 -8.43 3.57
N ARG A 105 13.86 -8.78 3.66
CA ARG A 105 14.78 -8.77 2.52
C ARG A 105 14.68 -10.02 1.65
N SER A 106 14.15 -11.10 2.20
CA SER A 106 13.85 -12.32 1.44
C SER A 106 12.65 -13.02 2.08
N LYS A 107 12.00 -13.91 1.33
CA LYS A 107 10.85 -14.67 1.83
C LYS A 107 11.22 -15.59 2.98
N GLU A 108 12.45 -16.10 2.98
CA GLU A 108 12.96 -17.03 3.99
C GLU A 108 13.61 -16.33 5.18
N ASP A 109 13.81 -15.02 5.10
CA ASP A 109 14.46 -14.27 6.15
C ASP A 109 13.56 -14.20 7.39
N LEU A 110 14.15 -14.41 8.55
CA LEU A 110 13.45 -14.27 9.82
C LEU A 110 13.53 -12.83 10.35
N ASP A 111 14.44 -12.03 9.79
CA ASP A 111 14.63 -10.64 10.21
C ASP A 111 13.65 -9.73 9.49
N ILE A 112 12.80 -9.10 10.28
CA ILE A 112 11.84 -8.11 9.80
C ILE A 112 12.53 -6.77 9.77
N ILE A 113 12.60 -6.15 8.57
CA ILE A 113 13.25 -4.85 8.40
C ILE A 113 12.30 -3.68 8.59
N LYS A 114 10.98 -3.95 8.54
CA LYS A 114 9.97 -2.89 8.60
C LYS A 114 8.65 -3.47 9.05
N ARG A 115 7.96 -2.75 9.94
CA ARG A 115 6.57 -3.00 10.35
C ARG A 115 5.83 -1.69 10.38
N GLY A 116 4.53 -1.75 10.17
CA GLY A 116 3.70 -0.56 10.29
C GLY A 116 2.24 -0.83 9.99
N ILE A 117 1.52 0.27 9.86
CA ILE A 117 0.08 0.28 9.57
C ILE A 117 -0.16 1.17 8.36
N ASN A 118 -0.89 0.63 7.38
CA ASN A 118 -1.48 1.39 6.29
C ASN A 118 -2.96 1.61 6.58
N LEU A 119 -3.38 2.86 6.59
CA LEU A 119 -4.79 3.21 6.58
C LEU A 119 -5.18 3.53 5.13
N VAL A 120 -6.08 2.73 4.57
CA VAL A 120 -6.43 2.81 3.16
C VAL A 120 -7.89 3.17 3.00
N LEU A 121 -8.17 4.17 2.18
CA LEU A 121 -9.52 4.52 1.76
C LEU A 121 -9.71 4.09 0.31
N LEU A 122 -10.83 3.42 0.03
CA LEU A 122 -11.13 2.90 -1.30
C LEU A 122 -12.52 3.35 -1.76
N THR A 123 -12.70 3.37 -3.08
CA THR A 123 -13.97 3.64 -3.73
C THR A 123 -14.24 2.56 -4.78
N TYR A 124 -15.47 2.07 -4.81
CA TYR A 124 -15.92 1.18 -5.87
C TYR A 124 -16.33 2.02 -7.10
N ASP A 125 -15.68 1.81 -8.24
CA ASP A 125 -15.87 2.63 -9.43
C ASP A 125 -16.93 2.09 -10.40
N GLY A 126 -17.64 1.07 -10.00
CA GLY A 126 -18.62 0.36 -10.85
C GLY A 126 -18.08 -0.92 -11.45
N ALA A 127 -16.79 -1.12 -11.43
CA ALA A 127 -16.10 -2.31 -11.93
C ALA A 127 -15.23 -2.97 -10.87
N MET A 128 -14.49 -2.18 -10.10
CA MET A 128 -13.61 -2.71 -9.07
C MET A 128 -13.38 -1.69 -7.95
N TRP A 129 -12.87 -2.18 -6.81
CA TRP A 129 -12.44 -1.33 -5.72
C TRP A 129 -11.08 -0.74 -6.03
N ARG A 130 -10.97 0.60 -5.96
CA ARG A 130 -9.73 1.32 -6.24
C ARG A 130 -9.32 2.17 -5.05
N ILE A 131 -8.03 2.33 -4.87
CA ILE A 131 -7.47 3.09 -3.75
C ILE A 131 -7.66 4.58 -4.01
N HIS A 132 -8.37 5.24 -3.10
CA HIS A 132 -8.55 6.69 -3.07
C HIS A 132 -7.34 7.37 -2.45
N SER A 133 -6.89 6.87 -1.28
CA SER A 133 -5.77 7.44 -0.54
C SER A 133 -5.21 6.45 0.47
N MET A 134 -3.95 6.65 0.84
CA MET A 134 -3.27 5.86 1.86
C MET A 134 -2.50 6.78 2.80
N LEU A 135 -2.57 6.46 4.09
CA LEU A 135 -1.78 7.11 5.13
C LEU A 135 -1.08 6.01 5.91
N TRP A 136 0.23 6.10 6.10
CA TRP A 136 0.93 5.04 6.82
C TRP A 136 2.01 5.57 7.75
N GLN A 137 2.30 4.75 8.74
CA GLN A 137 3.37 4.98 9.69
C GLN A 137 4.10 3.67 9.93
N ASP A 138 5.43 3.71 9.83
CA ASP A 138 6.29 2.59 10.20
C ASP A 138 6.52 2.61 11.71
N ARG A 139 6.67 1.43 12.27
CA ARG A 139 7.03 1.26 13.67
C ARG A 139 8.54 1.12 13.84
#